data_9f1fd7bfebb406091a2a7df1ed0b5eff
#
_entry.id   9f1fd7bfebb406091a2a7df1ed0b5eff
#
_cell.length_a   1.000
_cell.length_b   1.000
_cell.length_c   1.000
_cell.angle_alpha   90.00
_cell.angle_beta   90.00
_cell.angle_gamma   90.00
#
_symmetry.space_group_name_H-M   'P 1'
#
loop_
_entity.id
_entity.type
_entity.pdbx_description
1 polymer ?
#
loop_
_entity_poly.entity_id
_entity_poly.type
_entity_poly.pdbx_seq_one_letter_code
_entity_poly.pdbx_strand_id
1 'polypeptide(L)'
;MPELIRKKKKMSSFEMIAFGFAGVILLGAIILMLPISSSAGVVTPFDKTLFTATSAVCVTGLVVVDTGSYWSAFGQAVILLLIQTGGLGVITVVASFSMVSGRKISLMQRSTMQDAISAPKVGGIVRLTKFILQGTFLIELIGAILMFPVYCRDYGWKGIWMSVFHSVSAFCNAGFDILGTAGQTFPSLTGYIANPLINLVIMLLIVIGGIGFLTWDDFCTNKWNLKRYRLQSKIILVTTAVLILLPAIFFFLSDFAGFSMGKRILASFFQSVTLRTAGFNTADLGAMNDSSKAIMTLMMLIGGSPGSTAGGMKTTTIAVLILNAFATFGREPETEVFGRRFDNTVVKNAATIAILYFFLFFTGGIAISQIEHVALSDCLFETASAVGTAGLTLGITTELGLVSHLILVVLMYLGRVGGLTLIYAAISVKIQSGAKRPLDKITVG
;
A
#
# COMPACT_ATOMS: atom_id res chain seq x y z
N MET A 1 29.79 3.28 -45.94
CA MET A 1 29.42 2.71 -44.65
C MET A 1 28.56 3.69 -43.88
N PRO A 2 27.25 3.48 -43.75
CA PRO A 2 26.45 4.34 -42.89
C PRO A 2 26.64 3.92 -41.45
N GLU A 3 27.11 4.83 -40.62
CA GLU A 3 27.18 4.69 -39.16
C GLU A 3 25.76 4.43 -38.62
N LEU A 4 25.53 3.24 -38.06
CA LEU A 4 24.40 2.89 -37.26
C LEU A 4 24.43 3.74 -35.97
N ILE A 5 23.88 4.95 -36.02
CA ILE A 5 23.60 5.75 -34.85
C ILE A 5 22.60 4.93 -34.01
N ARG A 6 23.14 4.20 -33.05
CA ARG A 6 22.39 3.49 -32.00
C ARG A 6 21.63 4.55 -31.21
N LYS A 7 20.39 4.88 -31.63
CA LYS A 7 19.50 5.76 -30.85
C LYS A 7 19.43 5.19 -29.43
N LYS A 8 20.01 5.87 -28.46
CA LYS A 8 19.85 5.53 -27.05
C LYS A 8 18.35 5.41 -26.78
N LYS A 9 17.89 4.19 -26.48
CA LYS A 9 16.50 3.92 -26.11
C LYS A 9 16.20 4.79 -24.89
N LYS A 10 15.33 5.78 -25.03
CA LYS A 10 14.89 6.60 -23.89
C LYS A 10 14.11 5.69 -22.94
N MET A 11 14.43 5.73 -21.65
CA MET A 11 13.67 5.01 -20.62
C MET A 11 12.20 5.43 -20.65
N SER A 12 11.30 4.46 -20.54
CA SER A 12 9.87 4.71 -20.38
C SER A 12 9.56 5.27 -18.99
N SER A 13 8.40 5.94 -18.84
CA SER A 13 7.93 6.38 -17.51
C SER A 13 7.86 5.23 -16.51
N PHE A 14 7.45 4.05 -16.95
CA PHE A 14 7.32 2.84 -16.13
C PHE A 14 8.68 2.32 -15.67
N GLU A 15 9.68 2.27 -16.56
CA GLU A 15 11.05 1.92 -16.20
C GLU A 15 11.62 2.93 -15.19
N MET A 16 11.35 4.24 -15.36
CA MET A 16 11.81 5.28 -14.43
C MET A 16 11.18 5.12 -13.03
N ILE A 17 9.91 4.75 -12.95
CA ILE A 17 9.23 4.49 -11.67
C ILE A 17 9.88 3.28 -11.00
N ALA A 18 10.01 2.15 -11.70
CA ALA A 18 10.58 0.92 -11.15
C ALA A 18 12.00 1.13 -10.63
N PHE A 19 12.90 1.65 -11.48
CA PHE A 19 14.30 1.92 -11.06
C PHE A 19 14.40 2.99 -9.96
N GLY A 20 13.47 3.96 -9.94
CA GLY A 20 13.39 4.95 -8.88
C GLY A 20 13.11 4.31 -7.51
N PHE A 21 12.13 3.41 -7.43
CA PHE A 21 11.84 2.66 -6.21
C PHE A 21 13.02 1.79 -5.79
N ALA A 22 13.62 1.01 -6.72
CA ALA A 22 14.78 0.18 -6.43
C ALA A 22 15.96 1.00 -5.92
N GLY A 23 16.23 2.15 -6.52
CA GLY A 23 17.31 3.05 -6.10
C GLY A 23 17.12 3.61 -4.69
N VAL A 24 15.90 4.02 -4.33
CA VAL A 24 15.59 4.51 -2.98
C VAL A 24 15.67 3.39 -1.94
N ILE A 25 15.23 2.17 -2.28
CA ILE A 25 15.36 0.99 -1.41
C ILE A 25 16.83 0.70 -1.12
N LEU A 26 17.68 0.62 -2.15
CA LEU A 26 19.10 0.34 -1.98
C LEU A 26 19.82 1.43 -1.19
N LEU A 27 19.51 2.70 -1.47
CA LEU A 27 20.08 3.82 -0.71
C LEU A 27 19.64 3.76 0.75
N GLY A 28 18.37 3.50 1.02
CA GLY A 28 17.82 3.33 2.36
C GLY A 28 18.50 2.17 3.10
N ALA A 29 18.66 1.02 2.44
CA ALA A 29 19.36 -0.14 3.01
C ALA A 29 20.78 0.19 3.42
N ILE A 30 21.54 0.88 2.56
CA ILE A 30 22.93 1.30 2.85
C ILE A 30 22.98 2.26 4.06
N ILE A 31 22.07 3.23 4.15
CA ILE A 31 22.02 4.16 5.29
C ILE A 31 21.67 3.42 6.58
N LEU A 32 20.73 2.49 6.53
CA LEU A 32 20.33 1.68 7.68
C LEU A 32 21.41 0.69 8.15
N MET A 33 22.38 0.31 7.29
CA MET A 33 23.53 -0.49 7.69
C MET A 33 24.51 0.27 8.63
N LEU A 34 24.51 1.60 8.60
CA LEU A 34 25.45 2.38 9.38
C LEU A 34 25.24 2.16 10.89
N PRO A 35 26.32 2.07 11.69
CA PRO A 35 26.20 1.86 13.14
C PRO A 35 25.32 2.89 13.85
N ILE A 36 25.30 4.15 13.36
CA ILE A 36 24.46 5.23 13.92
C ILE A 36 22.97 4.93 13.77
N SER A 37 22.55 4.06 12.84
CA SER A 37 21.16 3.69 12.62
C SER A 37 20.64 2.68 13.65
N SER A 38 21.53 1.89 14.28
CA SER A 38 21.19 0.91 15.31
C SER A 38 21.29 1.50 16.71
N SER A 39 20.40 1.13 17.62
CA SER A 39 20.44 1.53 19.04
C SER A 39 21.68 1.00 19.75
N ALA A 40 22.17 -0.18 19.34
CA ALA A 40 23.38 -0.79 19.89
C ALA A 40 24.68 -0.25 19.29
N GLY A 41 24.62 0.64 18.28
CA GLY A 41 25.80 1.18 17.60
C GLY A 41 26.57 0.16 16.77
N VAL A 42 25.93 -0.92 16.33
CA VAL A 42 26.54 -1.99 15.51
C VAL A 42 26.10 -1.91 14.06
N VAL A 43 26.93 -2.40 13.15
CA VAL A 43 26.59 -2.53 11.73
C VAL A 43 25.47 -3.58 11.60
N THR A 44 24.35 -3.18 11.02
CA THR A 44 23.23 -4.09 10.78
C THR A 44 23.48 -4.90 9.49
N PRO A 45 23.24 -6.23 9.49
CA PRO A 45 23.36 -7.07 8.30
C PRO A 45 22.52 -6.57 7.13
N PHE A 46 23.07 -6.71 5.91
CA PHE A 46 22.44 -6.17 4.69
C PHE A 46 21.04 -6.76 4.42
N ASP A 47 20.82 -8.03 4.69
CA ASP A 47 19.53 -8.70 4.54
C ASP A 47 18.43 -8.03 5.36
N LYS A 48 18.70 -7.73 6.64
CA LYS A 48 17.77 -7.05 7.55
C LYS A 48 17.49 -5.60 7.12
N THR A 49 18.55 -4.89 6.69
CA THR A 49 18.39 -3.50 6.24
C THR A 49 17.68 -3.42 4.88
N LEU A 50 17.94 -4.35 3.96
CA LEU A 50 17.26 -4.45 2.69
C LEU A 50 15.77 -4.75 2.89
N PHE A 51 15.44 -5.69 3.77
CA PHE A 51 14.05 -6.03 4.11
C PHE A 51 13.33 -4.82 4.70
N THR A 52 13.91 -4.17 5.72
CA THR A 52 13.33 -2.99 6.38
C THR A 52 13.18 -1.82 5.40
N ALA A 53 14.19 -1.52 4.59
CA ALA A 53 14.12 -0.46 3.59
C ALA A 53 13.07 -0.75 2.52
N THR A 54 12.96 -2.01 2.06
CA THR A 54 11.94 -2.43 1.10
C THR A 54 10.56 -2.27 1.71
N SER A 55 10.34 -2.77 2.92
CA SER A 55 9.07 -2.67 3.62
C SER A 55 8.66 -1.21 3.85
N ALA A 56 9.60 -0.33 4.24
CA ALA A 56 9.35 1.09 4.44
C ALA A 56 9.01 1.83 3.13
N VAL A 57 9.79 1.64 2.06
CA VAL A 57 9.56 2.29 0.76
C VAL A 57 8.33 1.73 0.05
N CYS A 58 8.07 0.43 0.18
CA CYS A 58 6.86 -0.19 -0.36
C CYS A 58 5.63 0.05 0.52
N VAL A 59 5.81 0.72 1.68
CA VAL A 59 4.77 0.99 2.68
C VAL A 59 4.01 -0.28 3.04
N THR A 60 4.75 -1.34 3.36
CA THR A 60 4.18 -2.65 3.66
C THR A 60 3.94 -2.82 5.16
N GLY A 61 4.98 -2.63 6.01
CA GLY A 61 4.88 -2.80 7.46
C GLY A 61 5.37 -4.14 7.99
N LEU A 62 5.75 -5.09 7.14
CA LEU A 62 6.44 -6.30 7.59
C LEU A 62 7.83 -5.94 8.12
N VAL A 63 8.22 -6.52 9.24
CA VAL A 63 9.49 -6.22 9.92
C VAL A 63 10.19 -7.50 10.35
N VAL A 64 11.52 -7.52 10.26
CA VAL A 64 12.39 -8.61 10.73
C VAL A 64 13.11 -8.25 12.02
N VAL A 65 13.10 -6.97 12.39
CA VAL A 65 13.60 -6.44 13.67
C VAL A 65 12.61 -5.41 14.19
N ASP A 66 12.41 -5.35 15.49
CA ASP A 66 11.48 -4.41 16.13
C ASP A 66 11.90 -2.95 15.88
N THR A 67 11.00 -2.12 15.38
CA THR A 67 11.37 -0.76 14.97
C THR A 67 11.62 0.16 16.15
N GLY A 68 10.92 -0.05 17.27
CA GLY A 68 11.03 0.78 18.45
C GLY A 68 12.32 0.56 19.23
N SER A 69 12.73 -0.70 19.42
CA SER A 69 13.86 -1.08 20.27
C SER A 69 15.18 -1.24 19.51
N TYR A 70 15.13 -1.73 18.27
CA TYR A 70 16.35 -2.01 17.48
C TYR A 70 16.96 -0.76 16.84
N TRP A 71 16.14 0.13 16.24
CA TRP A 71 16.62 1.31 15.54
C TRP A 71 16.80 2.51 16.47
N SER A 72 17.92 3.22 16.31
CA SER A 72 18.15 4.51 16.98
C SER A 72 17.16 5.56 16.48
N ALA A 73 17.10 6.72 17.15
CA ALA A 73 16.29 7.86 16.67
C ALA A 73 16.65 8.26 15.23
N PHE A 74 17.93 8.15 14.84
CA PHE A 74 18.38 8.38 13.48
C PHE A 74 17.83 7.31 12.53
N GLY A 75 17.94 6.02 12.88
CA GLY A 75 17.40 4.92 12.09
C GLY A 75 15.88 5.03 11.90
N GLN A 76 15.15 5.36 12.97
CA GLN A 76 13.70 5.62 12.92
C GLN A 76 13.37 6.81 12.00
N ALA A 77 14.15 7.90 12.03
CA ALA A 77 13.95 9.04 11.13
C ALA A 77 14.21 8.66 9.66
N VAL A 78 15.21 7.84 9.39
CA VAL A 78 15.48 7.30 8.04
C VAL A 78 14.30 6.44 7.57
N ILE A 79 13.80 5.53 8.40
CA ILE A 79 12.62 4.70 8.10
C ILE A 79 11.41 5.59 7.80
N LEU A 80 11.16 6.62 8.60
CA LEU A 80 10.06 7.56 8.41
C LEU A 80 10.16 8.30 7.05
N LEU A 81 11.36 8.74 6.67
CA LEU A 81 11.62 9.38 5.37
C LEU A 81 11.42 8.42 4.20
N LEU A 82 11.81 7.14 4.36
CA LEU A 82 11.56 6.10 3.38
C LEU A 82 10.06 5.83 3.22
N ILE A 83 9.31 5.75 4.32
CA ILE A 83 7.85 5.62 4.33
C ILE A 83 7.20 6.80 3.59
N GLN A 84 7.58 8.03 3.93
CA GLN A 84 7.03 9.23 3.29
C GLN A 84 7.32 9.27 1.79
N THR A 85 8.56 8.92 1.40
CA THR A 85 8.97 8.86 -0.01
C THR A 85 8.20 7.78 -0.76
N GLY A 86 8.04 6.63 -0.14
CA GLY A 86 7.27 5.52 -0.69
C GLY A 86 5.79 5.84 -0.82
N GLY A 87 5.16 6.36 0.24
CA GLY A 87 3.73 6.69 0.30
C GLY A 87 3.31 7.73 -0.74
N LEU A 88 4.04 8.82 -0.85
CA LEU A 88 3.81 9.86 -1.87
C LEU A 88 4.20 9.41 -3.28
N GLY A 89 5.03 8.39 -3.39
CA GLY A 89 5.64 7.93 -4.63
C GLY A 89 6.94 8.68 -4.95
N VAL A 90 7.98 7.92 -5.28
CA VAL A 90 9.34 8.43 -5.51
C VAL A 90 9.37 9.57 -6.53
N ILE A 91 8.62 9.45 -7.62
CA ILE A 91 8.58 10.47 -8.68
C ILE A 91 7.95 11.79 -8.19
N THR A 92 6.91 11.69 -7.35
CA THR A 92 6.26 12.87 -6.74
C THR A 92 7.23 13.61 -5.84
N VAL A 93 8.03 12.88 -5.04
CA VAL A 93 9.06 13.47 -4.15
C VAL A 93 10.16 14.14 -4.96
N VAL A 94 10.70 13.49 -6.00
CA VAL A 94 11.71 14.09 -6.90
C VAL A 94 11.18 15.35 -7.59
N ALA A 95 9.93 15.32 -8.05
CA ALA A 95 9.28 16.49 -8.65
C ALA A 95 9.10 17.64 -7.64
N SER A 96 8.82 17.29 -6.37
CA SER A 96 8.67 18.28 -5.29
C SER A 96 9.97 19.05 -5.04
N PHE A 97 11.13 18.37 -5.02
CA PHE A 97 12.44 19.03 -4.95
C PHE A 97 12.67 19.98 -6.12
N SER A 98 12.27 19.57 -7.33
CA SER A 98 12.37 20.44 -8.51
C SER A 98 11.49 21.69 -8.40
N MET A 99 10.28 21.54 -7.84
CA MET A 99 9.36 22.67 -7.59
C MET A 99 9.90 23.65 -6.55
N VAL A 100 10.43 23.15 -5.43
CA VAL A 100 11.00 23.97 -4.37
C VAL A 100 12.25 24.70 -4.86
N SER A 101 13.07 24.04 -5.69
CA SER A 101 14.28 24.63 -6.30
C SER A 101 13.98 25.62 -7.44
N GLY A 102 12.71 25.92 -7.75
CA GLY A 102 12.31 26.82 -8.82
C GLY A 102 12.63 26.33 -10.24
N ARG A 103 13.03 25.09 -10.42
CA ARG A 103 13.38 24.51 -11.73
C ARG A 103 12.12 24.23 -12.55
N LYS A 104 12.20 24.48 -13.86
CA LYS A 104 11.10 24.14 -14.80
C LYS A 104 10.97 22.62 -14.95
N ILE A 105 9.77 22.09 -14.70
CA ILE A 105 9.46 20.68 -14.86
C ILE A 105 9.24 20.38 -16.35
N SER A 106 10.04 19.47 -16.93
CA SER A 106 9.94 19.08 -18.32
C SER A 106 8.65 18.31 -18.63
N LEU A 107 8.25 18.25 -19.90
CA LEU A 107 7.06 17.47 -20.32
C LEU A 107 7.19 15.98 -19.98
N MET A 108 8.37 15.40 -20.09
CA MET A 108 8.62 14.01 -19.73
C MET A 108 8.41 13.79 -18.23
N GLN A 109 8.94 14.67 -17.37
CA GLN A 109 8.69 14.60 -15.93
C GLN A 109 7.20 14.72 -15.59
N ARG A 110 6.47 15.61 -16.27
CA ARG A 110 5.01 15.74 -16.07
C ARG A 110 4.26 14.49 -16.49
N SER A 111 4.65 13.83 -17.60
CA SER A 111 4.07 12.55 -17.99
C SER A 111 4.34 11.46 -16.97
N THR A 112 5.58 11.36 -16.44
CA THR A 112 5.91 10.38 -15.41
C THR A 112 5.16 10.66 -14.08
N MET A 113 4.97 11.95 -13.72
CA MET A 113 4.13 12.33 -12.57
C MET A 113 2.67 11.92 -12.79
N GLN A 114 2.14 12.10 -14.00
CA GLN A 114 0.79 11.69 -14.36
C GLN A 114 0.61 10.18 -14.17
N ASP A 115 1.56 9.39 -14.69
CA ASP A 115 1.53 7.93 -14.60
C ASP A 115 1.64 7.48 -13.13
N ALA A 116 2.53 8.09 -12.34
CA ALA A 116 2.73 7.78 -10.92
C ALA A 116 1.49 8.07 -10.04
N ILE A 117 0.74 9.15 -10.33
CA ILE A 117 -0.47 9.53 -9.58
C ILE A 117 -1.73 8.92 -10.21
N SER A 118 -1.61 8.25 -11.35
CA SER A 118 -2.75 7.75 -12.15
C SER A 118 -3.72 8.88 -12.54
N ALA A 119 -3.19 10.08 -12.87
CA ALA A 119 -3.99 11.23 -13.24
C ALA A 119 -4.47 11.12 -14.72
N PRO A 120 -5.70 11.54 -15.05
CA PRO A 120 -6.26 11.39 -16.38
C PRO A 120 -5.62 12.32 -17.44
N LYS A 121 -4.97 13.39 -17.03
CA LYS A 121 -4.38 14.41 -17.93
C LYS A 121 -3.06 14.95 -17.40
N VAL A 122 -2.11 15.25 -18.30
CA VAL A 122 -0.82 15.91 -17.97
C VAL A 122 -1.05 17.37 -17.54
N GLY A 123 -2.08 18.02 -18.10
CA GLY A 123 -2.43 19.40 -17.77
C GLY A 123 -2.85 19.53 -16.30
N GLY A 124 -2.24 20.50 -15.57
CA GLY A 124 -2.55 20.74 -14.16
C GLY A 124 -1.86 19.82 -13.16
N ILE A 125 -1.03 18.86 -13.60
CA ILE A 125 -0.37 17.87 -12.73
C ILE A 125 0.49 18.52 -11.64
N VAL A 126 1.19 19.63 -11.94
CA VAL A 126 2.01 20.35 -10.97
C VAL A 126 1.15 20.98 -9.84
N ARG A 127 -0.02 21.54 -10.22
CA ARG A 127 -0.97 22.07 -9.23
C ARG A 127 -1.54 20.95 -8.35
N LEU A 128 -1.90 19.82 -8.97
CA LEU A 128 -2.40 18.65 -8.25
C LEU A 128 -1.33 18.11 -7.28
N THR A 129 -0.07 18.00 -7.72
CA THR A 129 1.03 17.55 -6.84
C THR A 129 1.24 18.50 -5.65
N LYS A 130 1.19 19.83 -5.88
CA LYS A 130 1.27 20.80 -4.77
C LYS A 130 0.10 20.62 -3.78
N PHE A 131 -1.11 20.42 -4.29
CA PHE A 131 -2.30 20.14 -3.47
C PHE A 131 -2.13 18.86 -2.65
N ILE A 132 -1.63 17.78 -3.26
CA ILE A 132 -1.35 16.51 -2.57
C ILE A 132 -0.35 16.72 -1.44
N LEU A 133 0.79 17.37 -1.71
CA LEU A 133 1.83 17.59 -0.70
C LEU A 133 1.31 18.41 0.48
N GLN A 134 0.65 19.55 0.20
CA GLN A 134 0.10 20.41 1.24
C GLN A 134 -0.97 19.68 2.07
N GLY A 135 -1.86 18.93 1.41
CA GLY A 135 -2.89 18.13 2.07
C GLY A 135 -2.30 17.03 2.95
N THR A 136 -1.29 16.31 2.44
CA THR A 136 -0.59 15.25 3.18
C THR A 136 0.01 15.78 4.48
N PHE A 137 0.89 16.80 4.40
CA PHE A 137 1.53 17.34 5.59
C PHE A 137 0.53 17.94 6.59
N LEU A 138 -0.55 18.55 6.10
CA LEU A 138 -1.59 19.09 6.98
C LEU A 138 -2.32 17.98 7.73
N ILE A 139 -2.71 16.90 7.05
CA ILE A 139 -3.44 15.79 7.64
C ILE A 139 -2.55 15.01 8.62
N GLU A 140 -1.28 14.78 8.27
CA GLU A 140 -0.29 14.16 9.15
C GLU A 140 -0.06 15.01 10.40
N LEU A 141 0.05 16.33 10.27
CA LEU A 141 0.18 17.24 11.41
C LEU A 141 -1.05 17.18 12.32
N ILE A 142 -2.25 17.20 11.77
CA ILE A 142 -3.49 17.07 12.55
C ILE A 142 -3.53 15.73 13.28
N GLY A 143 -3.19 14.63 12.61
CA GLY A 143 -3.11 13.31 13.21
C GLY A 143 -2.13 13.26 14.38
N ALA A 144 -0.93 13.81 14.21
CA ALA A 144 0.08 13.90 15.26
C ALA A 144 -0.42 14.72 16.46
N ILE A 145 -1.04 15.87 16.23
CA ILE A 145 -1.59 16.73 17.30
C ILE A 145 -2.69 16.00 18.09
N LEU A 146 -3.57 15.25 17.40
CA LEU A 146 -4.64 14.52 18.06
C LEU A 146 -4.14 13.35 18.91
N MET A 147 -3.07 12.66 18.50
CA MET A 147 -2.47 11.55 19.24
C MET A 147 -1.53 12.01 20.35
N PHE A 148 -0.99 13.23 20.26
CA PHE A 148 -0.04 13.81 21.20
C PHE A 148 -0.45 13.69 22.69
N PRO A 149 -1.70 14.02 23.12
CA PRO A 149 -2.07 13.97 24.53
C PRO A 149 -1.97 12.55 25.12
N VAL A 150 -2.26 11.52 24.34
CA VAL A 150 -2.22 10.14 24.78
C VAL A 150 -0.77 9.66 24.89
N TYR A 151 0.00 9.79 23.81
CA TYR A 151 1.39 9.32 23.82
C TYR A 151 2.28 10.10 24.78
N CYS A 152 2.06 11.41 24.95
CA CYS A 152 2.85 12.18 25.93
C CYS A 152 2.48 11.85 27.37
N ARG A 153 1.22 11.51 27.66
CA ARG A 153 0.84 10.99 28.98
C ARG A 153 1.55 9.68 29.30
N ASP A 154 1.65 8.77 28.34
CA ASP A 154 2.15 7.42 28.55
C ASP A 154 3.69 7.33 28.44
N TYR A 155 4.33 8.16 27.61
CA TYR A 155 5.78 8.11 27.30
C TYR A 155 6.54 9.42 27.54
N GLY A 156 5.90 10.44 28.11
CA GLY A 156 6.51 11.76 28.33
C GLY A 156 6.94 12.41 27.02
N TRP A 157 8.11 13.05 26.99
CA TRP A 157 8.62 13.77 25.83
C TRP A 157 8.81 12.90 24.57
N LYS A 158 9.08 11.61 24.74
CA LYS A 158 9.15 10.66 23.60
C LYS A 158 7.82 10.55 22.87
N GLY A 159 6.70 10.81 23.55
CA GLY A 159 5.37 10.82 22.95
C GLY A 159 5.20 11.79 21.79
N ILE A 160 6.00 12.90 21.73
CA ILE A 160 5.99 13.83 20.59
C ILE A 160 6.45 13.10 19.33
N TRP A 161 7.62 12.44 19.41
CA TRP A 161 8.17 11.68 18.28
C TRP A 161 7.26 10.53 17.87
N MET A 162 6.70 9.81 18.86
CA MET A 162 5.76 8.74 18.63
C MET A 162 4.50 9.23 17.89
N SER A 163 3.96 10.38 18.26
CA SER A 163 2.77 10.95 17.62
C SER A 163 3.05 11.29 16.15
N VAL A 164 4.20 11.89 15.85
CA VAL A 164 4.60 12.21 14.48
C VAL A 164 4.83 10.93 13.67
N PHE A 165 5.58 9.97 14.22
CA PHE A 165 5.92 8.73 13.54
C PHE A 165 4.66 7.93 13.18
N HIS A 166 3.76 7.71 14.16
CA HIS A 166 2.52 6.96 13.91
C HIS A 166 1.56 7.69 12.98
N SER A 167 1.53 9.02 13.02
CA SER A 167 0.69 9.80 12.10
C SER A 167 1.13 9.63 10.65
N VAL A 168 2.42 9.77 10.37
CA VAL A 168 2.99 9.57 9.03
C VAL A 168 2.85 8.11 8.59
N SER A 169 3.18 7.16 9.48
CA SER A 169 3.07 5.73 9.19
C SER A 169 1.63 5.32 8.87
N ALA A 170 0.64 5.81 9.62
CA ALA A 170 -0.77 5.52 9.40
C ALA A 170 -1.32 6.18 8.12
N PHE A 171 -0.99 7.45 7.88
CA PHE A 171 -1.41 8.16 6.68
C PHE A 171 -0.82 7.54 5.40
N CYS A 172 0.46 7.17 5.45
CA CYS A 172 1.11 6.47 4.35
C CYS A 172 0.68 5.01 4.20
N ASN A 173 -0.14 4.46 5.09
CA ASN A 173 -0.51 3.04 5.15
C ASN A 173 0.72 2.13 5.29
N ALA A 174 1.66 2.46 6.16
CA ALA A 174 2.95 1.77 6.23
C ALA A 174 3.05 0.74 7.37
N GLY A 175 2.22 0.85 8.41
CA GLY A 175 2.14 -0.14 9.50
C GLY A 175 3.33 -0.21 10.45
N PHE A 176 4.33 0.63 10.27
CA PHE A 176 5.45 0.71 11.20
C PHE A 176 5.03 1.41 12.49
N ASP A 177 5.38 0.83 13.62
CA ASP A 177 5.25 1.41 14.95
C ASP A 177 6.61 1.48 15.67
N ILE A 178 6.70 2.33 16.68
CA ILE A 178 7.89 2.48 17.54
C ILE A 178 7.54 2.31 19.00
N LEU A 179 6.55 1.48 19.30
CA LEU A 179 6.10 1.18 20.66
C LEU A 179 6.90 0.06 21.31
N GLY A 180 7.69 -0.68 20.53
CA GLY A 180 8.52 -1.77 20.99
C GLY A 180 9.58 -1.32 22.00
N THR A 181 9.77 -2.16 23.03
CA THR A 181 10.77 -2.00 24.08
C THR A 181 11.59 -3.28 24.23
N ALA A 182 12.70 -3.24 24.98
CA ALA A 182 13.52 -4.43 25.22
C ALA A 182 12.75 -5.58 25.93
N GLY A 183 11.68 -5.26 26.66
CA GLY A 183 10.85 -6.27 27.35
C GLY A 183 9.63 -6.73 26.55
N GLN A 184 9.23 -5.99 25.52
CA GLN A 184 8.09 -6.31 24.67
C GLN A 184 8.39 -5.87 23.23
N THR A 185 8.80 -6.81 22.40
CA THR A 185 9.06 -6.60 20.97
C THR A 185 7.77 -6.76 20.15
N PHE A 186 7.65 -6.02 19.06
CA PHE A 186 6.54 -6.08 18.10
C PHE A 186 5.14 -5.88 18.72
N PRO A 187 4.92 -4.91 19.64
CA PRO A 187 3.64 -4.76 20.31
C PRO A 187 2.54 -4.22 19.41
N SER A 188 2.89 -3.53 18.33
CA SER A 188 1.97 -2.72 17.53
C SER A 188 1.07 -1.85 18.42
N LEU A 189 -0.22 -1.73 18.14
CA LEU A 189 -1.16 -0.93 18.93
C LEU A 189 -2.00 -1.77 19.92
N THR A 190 -1.55 -2.98 20.28
CA THR A 190 -2.33 -3.89 21.13
C THR A 190 -2.65 -3.30 22.50
N GLY A 191 -1.73 -2.50 23.07
CA GLY A 191 -1.97 -1.76 24.31
C GLY A 191 -3.07 -0.69 24.23
N TYR A 192 -3.44 -0.27 23.02
CA TYR A 192 -4.43 0.79 22.77
C TYR A 192 -5.77 0.28 22.24
N ILE A 193 -6.03 -1.03 22.24
CA ILE A 193 -7.28 -1.63 21.71
C ILE A 193 -8.56 -0.98 22.28
N ALA A 194 -8.56 -0.53 23.51
CA ALA A 194 -9.69 0.12 24.18
C ALA A 194 -9.66 1.65 24.11
N ASN A 195 -8.62 2.26 23.52
CA ASN A 195 -8.49 3.72 23.45
C ASN A 195 -9.19 4.26 22.20
N PRO A 196 -10.34 4.96 22.34
CA PRO A 196 -11.11 5.39 21.17
C PRO A 196 -10.37 6.47 20.35
N LEU A 197 -9.61 7.35 20.99
CA LEU A 197 -8.93 8.43 20.29
C LEU A 197 -7.84 7.91 19.35
N ILE A 198 -6.94 7.04 19.85
CA ILE A 198 -5.88 6.45 19.02
C ILE A 198 -6.48 5.62 17.88
N ASN A 199 -7.47 4.76 18.18
CA ASN A 199 -8.10 3.92 17.16
C ASN A 199 -8.77 4.77 16.07
N LEU A 200 -9.58 5.77 16.42
CA LEU A 200 -10.28 6.59 15.45
C LEU A 200 -9.34 7.43 14.60
N VAL A 201 -8.31 8.05 15.22
CA VAL A 201 -7.35 8.87 14.47
C VAL A 201 -6.57 8.03 13.47
N ILE A 202 -6.07 6.86 13.89
CA ILE A 202 -5.30 5.97 13.01
C ILE A 202 -6.20 5.43 11.90
N MET A 203 -7.42 4.95 12.20
CA MET A 203 -8.35 4.50 11.17
C MET A 203 -8.68 5.59 10.16
N LEU A 204 -8.90 6.82 10.60
CA LEU A 204 -9.17 7.96 9.70
C LEU A 204 -7.97 8.27 8.82
N LEU A 205 -6.74 8.29 9.38
CA LEU A 205 -5.51 8.50 8.61
C LEU A 205 -5.34 7.44 7.52
N ILE A 206 -5.53 6.17 7.85
CA ILE A 206 -5.47 5.03 6.93
C ILE A 206 -6.48 5.20 5.79
N VAL A 207 -7.74 5.49 6.13
CA VAL A 207 -8.80 5.63 5.13
C VAL A 207 -8.54 6.83 4.22
N ILE A 208 -8.18 7.99 4.79
CA ILE A 208 -7.91 9.21 4.03
C ILE A 208 -6.70 9.00 3.09
N GLY A 209 -5.60 8.41 3.57
CA GLY A 209 -4.44 8.07 2.75
C GLY A 209 -4.79 7.09 1.62
N GLY A 210 -5.65 6.10 1.91
CA GLY A 210 -6.02 5.00 1.01
C GLY A 210 -7.09 5.30 -0.03
N ILE A 211 -7.90 6.37 0.08
CA ILE A 211 -9.01 6.65 -0.88
C ILE A 211 -8.57 7.30 -2.19
N GLY A 212 -7.33 7.76 -2.29
CA GLY A 212 -6.76 8.34 -3.51
C GLY A 212 -6.91 9.85 -3.63
N PHE A 213 -5.84 10.47 -4.14
CA PHE A 213 -5.71 11.94 -4.21
C PHE A 213 -6.69 12.61 -5.17
N LEU A 214 -7.14 11.90 -6.22
CA LEU A 214 -8.19 12.41 -7.11
C LEU A 214 -9.56 12.46 -6.43
N THR A 215 -9.81 11.57 -5.48
CA THR A 215 -11.04 11.59 -4.66
C THR A 215 -11.02 12.77 -3.69
N TRP A 216 -9.83 13.14 -3.15
CA TRP A 216 -9.67 14.36 -2.36
C TRP A 216 -9.96 15.63 -3.18
N ASP A 217 -9.45 15.68 -4.44
CA ASP A 217 -9.70 16.78 -5.35
C ASP A 217 -11.21 16.94 -5.64
N ASP A 218 -11.92 15.83 -5.84
CA ASP A 218 -13.37 15.85 -6.00
C ASP A 218 -14.09 16.32 -4.73
N PHE A 219 -13.65 15.87 -3.56
CA PHE A 219 -14.22 16.31 -2.28
C PHE A 219 -14.01 17.80 -2.04
N CYS A 220 -12.80 18.30 -2.25
CA CYS A 220 -12.51 19.74 -2.07
C CYS A 220 -13.23 20.63 -3.08
N THR A 221 -13.39 20.15 -4.33
CA THR A 221 -14.01 20.92 -5.41
C THR A 221 -15.54 20.87 -5.36
N ASN A 222 -16.12 19.69 -5.15
CA ASN A 222 -17.56 19.44 -5.24
C ASN A 222 -18.24 19.31 -3.88
N LYS A 223 -17.46 19.31 -2.77
CA LYS A 223 -17.96 19.19 -1.38
C LYS A 223 -18.91 17.98 -1.25
N TRP A 224 -20.14 18.21 -0.74
CA TRP A 224 -21.15 17.17 -0.53
C TRP A 224 -21.98 16.80 -1.77
N ASN A 225 -21.71 17.42 -2.93
CA ASN A 225 -22.47 17.13 -4.17
C ASN A 225 -21.88 15.91 -4.88
N LEU A 226 -22.20 14.70 -4.38
CA LEU A 226 -21.73 13.41 -4.92
C LEU A 226 -22.13 13.21 -6.39
N LYS A 227 -23.19 13.85 -6.90
CA LYS A 227 -23.58 13.74 -8.31
C LYS A 227 -22.51 14.25 -9.26
N ARG A 228 -21.75 15.28 -8.85
CA ARG A 228 -20.68 15.91 -9.64
C ARG A 228 -19.33 15.20 -9.56
N TYR A 229 -19.18 14.20 -8.68
CA TYR A 229 -17.94 13.45 -8.55
C TYR A 229 -17.65 12.64 -9.82
N ARG A 230 -16.37 12.46 -10.11
CA ARG A 230 -15.90 11.54 -11.16
C ARG A 230 -16.42 10.14 -10.89
N LEU A 231 -16.69 9.39 -11.97
CA LEU A 231 -17.13 7.99 -11.86
C LEU A 231 -16.19 7.17 -10.97
N GLN A 232 -14.89 7.30 -11.18
CA GLN A 232 -13.87 6.62 -10.38
C GLN A 232 -14.01 6.91 -8.88
N SER A 233 -14.22 8.18 -8.49
CA SER A 233 -14.37 8.54 -7.07
C SER A 233 -15.63 7.95 -6.45
N LYS A 234 -16.75 7.88 -7.20
CA LYS A 234 -17.98 7.23 -6.72
C LYS A 234 -17.76 5.74 -6.48
N ILE A 235 -17.12 5.04 -7.42
CA ILE A 235 -16.80 3.62 -7.30
C ILE A 235 -15.88 3.40 -6.08
N ILE A 236 -14.84 4.22 -5.93
CA ILE A 236 -13.90 4.15 -4.80
C ILE A 236 -14.63 4.29 -3.46
N LEU A 237 -15.49 5.27 -3.31
CA LEU A 237 -16.21 5.52 -2.04
C LEU A 237 -17.13 4.35 -1.69
N VAL A 238 -17.92 3.87 -2.65
CA VAL A 238 -18.83 2.72 -2.42
C VAL A 238 -18.03 1.46 -2.11
N THR A 239 -17.02 1.13 -2.92
CA THR A 239 -16.20 -0.06 -2.70
C THR A 239 -15.46 0.00 -1.38
N THR A 240 -14.92 1.18 -1.00
CA THR A 240 -14.26 1.39 0.29
C THR A 240 -15.22 1.14 1.46
N ALA A 241 -16.44 1.68 1.38
CA ALA A 241 -17.45 1.45 2.42
C ALA A 241 -17.80 -0.04 2.56
N VAL A 242 -18.02 -0.74 1.46
CA VAL A 242 -18.31 -2.18 1.45
C VAL A 242 -17.16 -2.99 2.05
N LEU A 243 -15.90 -2.72 1.62
CA LEU A 243 -14.71 -3.41 2.09
C LEU A 243 -14.36 -3.11 3.56
N ILE A 244 -14.90 -2.05 4.15
CA ILE A 244 -14.79 -1.79 5.59
C ILE A 244 -15.95 -2.42 6.35
N LEU A 245 -17.18 -2.23 5.90
CA LEU A 245 -18.36 -2.64 6.67
C LEU A 245 -18.55 -4.16 6.71
N LEU A 246 -18.37 -4.87 5.60
CA LEU A 246 -18.56 -6.32 5.57
C LEU A 246 -17.60 -7.08 6.48
N PRO A 247 -16.26 -6.86 6.41
CA PRO A 247 -15.36 -7.54 7.35
C PRO A 247 -15.55 -7.07 8.79
N ALA A 248 -15.88 -5.79 9.04
CA ALA A 248 -16.12 -5.30 10.39
C ALA A 248 -17.32 -6.00 11.04
N ILE A 249 -18.41 -6.21 10.30
CA ILE A 249 -19.58 -6.98 10.78
C ILE A 249 -19.17 -8.43 11.07
N PHE A 250 -18.38 -9.05 10.19
CA PHE A 250 -17.91 -10.41 10.38
C PHE A 250 -17.08 -10.54 11.66
N PHE A 251 -16.03 -9.72 11.85
CA PHE A 251 -15.19 -9.76 13.06
C PHE A 251 -15.98 -9.40 14.33
N PHE A 252 -16.96 -8.50 14.23
CA PHE A 252 -17.85 -8.17 15.34
C PHE A 252 -18.65 -9.38 15.81
N LEU A 253 -19.09 -10.23 14.91
CA LEU A 253 -19.90 -11.42 15.23
C LEU A 253 -19.04 -12.62 15.64
N SER A 254 -17.80 -12.72 15.12
CA SER A 254 -16.90 -13.85 15.34
C SER A 254 -15.91 -13.63 16.50
N ASP A 255 -14.74 -13.09 16.20
CA ASP A 255 -13.60 -13.10 17.15
C ASP A 255 -13.75 -12.16 18.33
N PHE A 256 -14.48 -11.05 18.16
CA PHE A 256 -14.63 -10.05 19.21
C PHE A 256 -15.95 -10.16 20.00
N ALA A 257 -16.69 -11.26 19.85
CA ALA A 257 -17.97 -11.47 20.52
C ALA A 257 -17.86 -11.43 22.07
N GLY A 258 -16.71 -11.82 22.63
CA GLY A 258 -16.44 -11.82 24.06
C GLY A 258 -16.03 -10.46 24.66
N PHE A 259 -15.85 -9.41 23.83
CA PHE A 259 -15.43 -8.09 24.31
C PHE A 259 -16.65 -7.26 24.76
N SER A 260 -16.42 -6.27 25.65
CA SER A 260 -17.42 -5.24 25.95
C SER A 260 -17.79 -4.48 24.68
N MET A 261 -19.04 -4.01 24.58
CA MET A 261 -19.62 -3.43 23.36
C MET A 261 -18.70 -2.35 22.71
N GLY A 262 -18.20 -1.40 23.50
CA GLY A 262 -17.32 -0.33 22.97
C GLY A 262 -15.99 -0.87 22.42
N LYS A 263 -15.34 -1.76 23.15
CA LYS A 263 -14.09 -2.42 22.72
C LYS A 263 -14.33 -3.30 21.49
N ARG A 264 -15.46 -4.02 21.47
CA ARG A 264 -15.86 -4.89 20.37
C ARG A 264 -16.04 -4.11 19.06
N ILE A 265 -16.75 -2.96 19.10
CA ILE A 265 -16.93 -2.08 17.94
C ILE A 265 -15.56 -1.57 17.46
N LEU A 266 -14.75 -1.00 18.36
CA LEU A 266 -13.44 -0.44 18.00
C LEU A 266 -12.53 -1.49 17.35
N ALA A 267 -12.39 -2.66 17.99
CA ALA A 267 -11.53 -3.73 17.48
C ALA A 267 -12.00 -4.26 16.12
N SER A 268 -13.31 -4.43 15.92
CA SER A 268 -13.87 -4.93 14.65
C SER A 268 -13.65 -3.95 13.50
N PHE A 269 -13.91 -2.67 13.72
CA PHE A 269 -13.64 -1.64 12.70
C PHE A 269 -12.16 -1.46 12.44
N PHE A 270 -11.33 -1.46 13.50
CA PHE A 270 -9.87 -1.33 13.34
C PHE A 270 -9.31 -2.49 12.54
N GLN A 271 -9.71 -3.73 12.87
CA GLN A 271 -9.27 -4.92 12.15
C GLN A 271 -9.70 -4.88 10.68
N SER A 272 -10.90 -4.42 10.37
CA SER A 272 -11.37 -4.26 8.99
C SER A 272 -10.60 -3.18 8.21
N VAL A 273 -10.34 -2.03 8.85
CA VAL A 273 -9.63 -0.91 8.20
C VAL A 273 -8.17 -1.25 7.96
N THR A 274 -7.50 -1.92 8.92
CA THR A 274 -6.07 -2.24 8.81
C THR A 274 -5.76 -3.20 7.66
N LEU A 275 -6.70 -4.10 7.29
CA LEU A 275 -6.55 -5.00 6.14
C LEU A 275 -6.34 -4.28 4.82
N ARG A 276 -6.73 -3.01 4.75
CA ARG A 276 -6.54 -2.16 3.57
C ARG A 276 -5.15 -1.53 3.52
N THR A 277 -4.14 -2.38 3.56
CA THR A 277 -2.72 -2.04 3.46
C THR A 277 -2.20 -1.11 4.55
N ALA A 278 -2.66 -1.28 5.80
CA ALA A 278 -2.24 -0.40 6.89
C ALA A 278 -1.22 -1.02 7.87
N GLY A 279 -1.32 -2.32 8.14
CA GLY A 279 -0.32 -3.09 8.87
C GLY A 279 -0.33 -2.96 10.38
N PHE A 280 -1.10 -2.05 10.96
CA PHE A 280 -1.25 -1.96 12.41
C PHE A 280 -2.21 -3.03 12.93
N ASN A 281 -1.94 -3.59 14.09
CA ASN A 281 -2.86 -4.47 14.79
C ASN A 281 -3.12 -4.01 16.21
N THR A 282 -4.38 -4.11 16.65
CA THR A 282 -4.81 -3.85 18.03
C THR A 282 -5.20 -5.13 18.76
N ALA A 283 -5.30 -6.24 18.03
CA ALA A 283 -5.59 -7.56 18.58
C ALA A 283 -4.51 -8.56 18.16
N ASP A 284 -4.37 -9.64 18.88
CA ASP A 284 -3.50 -10.75 18.53
C ASP A 284 -4.11 -11.53 17.34
N LEU A 285 -3.45 -11.45 16.20
CA LEU A 285 -3.89 -12.11 14.95
C LEU A 285 -3.72 -13.63 15.01
N GLY A 286 -2.71 -14.11 15.74
CA GLY A 286 -2.47 -15.53 15.94
C GLY A 286 -3.61 -16.23 16.67
N ALA A 287 -4.26 -15.52 17.61
CA ALA A 287 -5.39 -16.00 18.39
C ALA A 287 -6.75 -15.97 17.67
N MET A 288 -6.83 -15.35 16.50
CA MET A 288 -8.06 -15.29 15.70
C MET A 288 -8.37 -16.66 15.04
N ASN A 289 -9.66 -16.90 14.79
CA ASN A 289 -10.08 -18.17 14.17
C ASN A 289 -9.65 -18.30 12.70
N ASP A 290 -9.59 -19.51 12.18
CA ASP A 290 -9.08 -19.80 10.83
C ASP A 290 -9.95 -19.15 9.73
N SER A 291 -11.26 -19.03 9.94
CA SER A 291 -12.16 -18.35 9.00
C SER A 291 -11.81 -16.86 8.91
N SER A 292 -11.47 -16.24 10.05
CA SER A 292 -11.03 -14.84 10.09
C SER A 292 -9.68 -14.65 9.42
N LYS A 293 -8.72 -15.56 9.65
CA LYS A 293 -7.42 -15.55 8.96
C LYS A 293 -7.59 -15.69 7.45
N ALA A 294 -8.49 -16.57 6.99
CA ALA A 294 -8.79 -16.73 5.57
C ALA A 294 -9.40 -15.46 4.94
N ILE A 295 -10.36 -14.83 5.62
CA ILE A 295 -10.95 -13.55 5.17
C ILE A 295 -9.89 -12.45 5.16
N MET A 296 -9.05 -12.35 6.19
CA MET A 296 -7.95 -11.39 6.23
C MET A 296 -7.00 -11.59 5.05
N THR A 297 -6.59 -12.83 4.75
CA THR A 297 -5.73 -13.17 3.62
C THR A 297 -6.32 -12.67 2.29
N LEU A 298 -7.60 -12.91 2.06
CA LEU A 298 -8.28 -12.43 0.84
C LEU A 298 -8.40 -10.90 0.79
N MET A 299 -8.74 -10.26 1.92
CA MET A 299 -8.89 -8.81 1.99
C MET A 299 -7.57 -8.08 1.81
N MET A 300 -6.44 -8.61 2.31
CA MET A 300 -5.11 -8.03 2.13
C MET A 300 -4.67 -7.97 0.67
N LEU A 301 -5.14 -8.86 -0.20
CA LEU A 301 -4.87 -8.77 -1.64
C LEU A 301 -5.54 -7.55 -2.28
N ILE A 302 -6.62 -7.03 -1.66
CA ILE A 302 -7.36 -5.85 -2.12
C ILE A 302 -6.82 -4.62 -1.41
N GLY A 303 -5.89 -3.94 -2.03
CA GLY A 303 -5.23 -2.77 -1.47
C GLY A 303 -6.08 -1.49 -1.51
N GLY A 304 -5.40 -0.35 -1.57
CA GLY A 304 -6.06 0.95 -1.65
C GLY A 304 -6.52 1.34 -3.06
N SER A 305 -6.91 2.60 -3.19
CA SER A 305 -7.43 3.15 -4.44
C SER A 305 -6.31 3.62 -5.37
N PRO A 306 -6.54 3.75 -6.68
CA PRO A 306 -5.57 4.34 -7.59
C PRO A 306 -5.17 5.76 -7.17
N GLY A 307 -3.87 6.08 -7.24
CA GLY A 307 -3.36 7.39 -6.83
C GLY A 307 -3.54 7.65 -5.33
N SER A 308 -3.30 6.65 -4.49
CA SER A 308 -3.27 6.73 -3.02
C SER A 308 -1.89 6.36 -2.47
N THR A 309 -1.70 6.51 -1.18
CA THR A 309 -0.50 6.06 -0.46
C THR A 309 -0.39 4.53 -0.41
N ALA A 310 -1.50 3.82 -0.45
CA ALA A 310 -1.61 2.37 -0.35
C ALA A 310 -1.10 1.63 -1.59
N GLY A 311 -0.52 0.44 -1.41
CA GLY A 311 -0.10 -0.46 -2.50
C GLY A 311 -1.16 -1.50 -2.87
N GLY A 312 -0.74 -2.71 -3.24
CA GLY A 312 -1.60 -3.83 -3.57
C GLY A 312 -2.46 -3.67 -4.83
N MET A 313 -3.33 -4.66 -5.06
CA MET A 313 -4.32 -4.60 -6.13
C MET A 313 -5.37 -3.54 -5.81
N LYS A 314 -5.63 -2.62 -6.75
CA LYS A 314 -6.46 -1.44 -6.49
C LYS A 314 -7.95 -1.80 -6.29
N THR A 315 -8.62 -1.06 -5.39
CA THR A 315 -10.06 -1.22 -5.13
C THR A 315 -10.90 -1.17 -6.40
N THR A 316 -10.52 -0.31 -7.36
CA THR A 316 -11.19 -0.20 -8.66
C THR A 316 -11.03 -1.46 -9.51
N THR A 317 -9.94 -2.21 -9.38
CA THR A 317 -9.73 -3.47 -10.10
C THR A 317 -10.79 -4.49 -9.72
N ILE A 318 -10.99 -4.71 -8.42
CA ILE A 318 -12.02 -5.62 -7.92
C ILE A 318 -13.42 -5.10 -8.23
N ALA A 319 -13.66 -3.80 -8.05
CA ALA A 319 -14.96 -3.21 -8.37
C ALA A 319 -15.36 -3.43 -9.84
N VAL A 320 -14.42 -3.21 -10.77
CA VAL A 320 -14.66 -3.43 -12.22
C VAL A 320 -14.97 -4.89 -12.51
N LEU A 321 -14.23 -5.84 -11.90
CA LEU A 321 -14.47 -7.27 -12.12
C LEU A 321 -15.83 -7.72 -11.57
N ILE A 322 -16.20 -7.27 -10.36
CA ILE A 322 -17.50 -7.59 -9.77
C ILE A 322 -18.63 -6.99 -10.61
N LEU A 323 -18.53 -5.73 -11.01
CA LEU A 323 -19.54 -5.07 -11.83
C LEU A 323 -19.69 -5.75 -13.20
N ASN A 324 -18.56 -6.15 -13.82
CA ASN A 324 -18.59 -6.91 -15.08
C ASN A 324 -19.23 -8.29 -14.91
N ALA A 325 -19.01 -8.99 -13.78
CA ALA A 325 -19.66 -10.25 -13.49
C ALA A 325 -21.19 -10.08 -13.37
N PHE A 326 -21.66 -9.03 -12.68
CA PHE A 326 -23.10 -8.74 -12.59
C PHE A 326 -23.71 -8.39 -13.97
N ALA A 327 -23.03 -7.58 -14.80
CA ALA A 327 -23.49 -7.29 -16.16
C ALA A 327 -23.59 -8.56 -17.00
N THR A 328 -22.59 -9.45 -16.90
CA THR A 328 -22.60 -10.73 -17.60
C THR A 328 -23.76 -11.62 -17.12
N PHE A 329 -24.03 -11.71 -15.82
CA PHE A 329 -25.19 -12.46 -15.28
C PHE A 329 -26.52 -11.83 -15.73
N GLY A 330 -26.58 -10.50 -15.84
CA GLY A 330 -27.73 -9.76 -16.38
C GLY A 330 -27.86 -9.85 -17.92
N ARG A 331 -26.91 -10.49 -18.62
CA ARG A 331 -26.82 -10.54 -20.07
C ARG A 331 -26.77 -9.16 -20.73
N GLU A 332 -26.21 -8.19 -20.01
CA GLU A 332 -26.02 -6.85 -20.52
C GLU A 332 -24.81 -6.82 -21.48
N PRO A 333 -24.89 -6.14 -22.64
CA PRO A 333 -23.82 -6.11 -23.63
C PRO A 333 -22.60 -5.31 -23.15
N GLU A 334 -22.77 -4.39 -22.21
CA GLU A 334 -21.74 -3.53 -21.67
C GLU A 334 -21.91 -3.36 -20.16
N THR A 335 -20.79 -3.17 -19.44
CA THR A 335 -20.83 -2.91 -18.00
C THR A 335 -21.16 -1.45 -17.76
N GLU A 336 -22.32 -1.18 -17.16
CA GLU A 336 -22.77 0.17 -16.79
C GLU A 336 -22.84 0.36 -15.29
N VAL A 337 -22.44 1.55 -14.81
CA VAL A 337 -22.60 1.97 -13.43
C VAL A 337 -22.74 3.49 -13.35
N PHE A 338 -23.64 3.96 -12.51
CA PHE A 338 -23.97 5.39 -12.34
C PHE A 338 -24.29 6.11 -13.66
N GLY A 339 -24.94 5.41 -14.61
CA GLY A 339 -25.30 5.93 -15.93
C GLY A 339 -24.10 6.14 -16.87
N ARG A 340 -22.99 5.43 -16.67
CA ARG A 340 -21.80 5.44 -17.54
C ARG A 340 -21.31 4.03 -17.76
N ARG A 341 -20.81 3.74 -18.98
CA ARG A 341 -20.23 2.46 -19.38
C ARG A 341 -18.71 2.45 -19.27
N PHE A 342 -18.14 1.27 -19.10
CA PHE A 342 -16.68 1.04 -19.16
C PHE A 342 -16.26 0.55 -20.54
N ASP A 343 -15.02 0.91 -20.91
CA ASP A 343 -14.36 0.29 -22.05
C ASP A 343 -13.93 -1.14 -21.70
N ASN A 344 -14.10 -2.08 -22.63
CA ASN A 344 -13.70 -3.48 -22.47
C ASN A 344 -12.19 -3.65 -22.17
N THR A 345 -11.35 -2.70 -22.56
CA THR A 345 -9.93 -2.69 -22.21
C THR A 345 -9.70 -2.55 -20.70
N VAL A 346 -10.57 -1.83 -20.00
CA VAL A 346 -10.50 -1.68 -18.52
C VAL A 346 -10.74 -3.02 -17.84
N VAL A 347 -11.73 -3.78 -18.32
CA VAL A 347 -12.06 -5.12 -17.79
C VAL A 347 -10.90 -6.10 -18.05
N LYS A 348 -10.34 -6.11 -19.28
CA LYS A 348 -9.17 -6.95 -19.62
C LYS A 348 -7.97 -6.63 -18.74
N ASN A 349 -7.66 -5.35 -18.53
CA ASN A 349 -6.56 -4.93 -17.65
C ASN A 349 -6.82 -5.34 -16.20
N ALA A 350 -8.05 -5.18 -15.71
CA ALA A 350 -8.42 -5.58 -14.36
C ALA A 350 -8.26 -7.09 -14.15
N ALA A 351 -8.71 -7.92 -15.11
CA ALA A 351 -8.54 -9.37 -15.07
C ALA A 351 -7.05 -9.78 -15.10
N THR A 352 -6.25 -9.14 -15.96
CA THR A 352 -4.80 -9.41 -16.04
C THR A 352 -4.10 -9.12 -14.72
N ILE A 353 -4.43 -7.98 -14.07
CA ILE A 353 -3.88 -7.63 -12.75
C ILE A 353 -4.30 -8.66 -11.71
N ALA A 354 -5.57 -9.02 -11.65
CA ALA A 354 -6.08 -9.98 -10.66
C ALA A 354 -5.40 -11.34 -10.78
N ILE A 355 -5.25 -11.86 -12.01
CA ILE A 355 -4.54 -13.12 -12.29
C ILE A 355 -3.07 -13.02 -11.86
N LEU A 356 -2.38 -11.91 -12.18
CA LEU A 356 -1.00 -11.70 -11.80
C LEU A 356 -0.81 -11.71 -10.27
N TYR A 357 -1.65 -10.96 -9.55
CA TYR A 357 -1.57 -10.90 -8.07
C TYR A 357 -1.87 -12.26 -7.44
N PHE A 358 -2.89 -12.97 -7.95
CA PHE A 358 -3.20 -14.32 -7.49
C PHE A 358 -2.05 -15.29 -7.73
N PHE A 359 -1.43 -15.25 -8.91
CA PHE A 359 -0.27 -16.08 -9.23
C PHE A 359 0.92 -15.80 -8.30
N LEU A 360 1.29 -14.52 -8.10
CA LEU A 360 2.38 -14.13 -7.23
C LEU A 360 2.14 -14.55 -5.77
N PHE A 361 0.94 -14.29 -5.26
CA PHE A 361 0.52 -14.67 -3.92
C PHE A 361 0.65 -16.19 -3.70
N PHE A 362 0.08 -16.98 -4.59
CA PHE A 362 -0.01 -18.42 -4.42
C PHE A 362 1.34 -19.11 -4.63
N THR A 363 2.09 -18.73 -5.68
CA THR A 363 3.43 -19.31 -5.93
C THR A 363 4.42 -18.93 -4.85
N GLY A 364 4.39 -17.69 -4.35
CA GLY A 364 5.22 -17.25 -3.23
C GLY A 364 4.93 -18.05 -1.95
N GLY A 365 3.64 -18.25 -1.62
CA GLY A 365 3.23 -19.01 -0.44
C GLY A 365 3.66 -20.49 -0.50
N ILE A 366 3.48 -21.15 -1.65
CA ILE A 366 3.96 -22.51 -1.86
C ILE A 366 5.49 -22.58 -1.72
N ALA A 367 6.22 -21.65 -2.33
CA ALA A 367 7.69 -21.66 -2.27
C ALA A 367 8.19 -21.51 -0.83
N ILE A 368 7.64 -20.56 -0.05
CA ILE A 368 8.02 -20.37 1.35
C ILE A 368 7.65 -21.62 2.18
N SER A 369 6.45 -22.18 2.00
CA SER A 369 6.02 -23.38 2.73
C SER A 369 6.96 -24.57 2.48
N GLN A 370 7.43 -24.75 1.24
CA GLN A 370 8.38 -25.81 0.90
C GLN A 370 9.78 -25.59 1.47
N ILE A 371 10.23 -24.32 1.54
CA ILE A 371 11.58 -23.97 2.04
C ILE A 371 11.63 -24.07 3.57
N GLU A 372 10.62 -23.54 4.24
CA GLU A 372 10.62 -23.37 5.71
C GLU A 372 9.89 -24.51 6.44
N HIS A 373 9.18 -25.39 5.71
CA HIS A 373 8.34 -26.48 6.28
C HIS A 373 7.26 -25.96 7.25
N VAL A 374 6.75 -24.74 7.02
CA VAL A 374 5.66 -24.11 7.77
C VAL A 374 4.32 -24.35 7.09
N ALA A 375 3.21 -24.29 7.83
CA ALA A 375 1.86 -24.48 7.30
C ALA A 375 1.59 -23.53 6.12
N LEU A 376 1.02 -24.07 5.03
CA LEU A 376 0.74 -23.29 3.81
C LEU A 376 -0.20 -22.11 4.10
N SER A 377 -1.16 -22.27 5.02
CA SER A 377 -2.07 -21.18 5.43
C SER A 377 -1.34 -19.95 5.93
N ASP A 378 -0.31 -20.15 6.75
CA ASP A 378 0.46 -19.06 7.36
C ASP A 378 1.39 -18.42 6.34
N CYS A 379 2.01 -19.24 5.47
CA CYS A 379 2.81 -18.74 4.34
C CYS A 379 1.95 -17.94 3.34
N LEU A 380 0.72 -18.37 3.07
CA LEU A 380 -0.23 -17.61 2.25
C LEU A 380 -0.64 -16.30 2.91
N PHE A 381 -0.81 -16.26 4.22
CA PHE A 381 -1.08 -15.01 4.94
C PHE A 381 0.06 -14.01 4.76
N GLU A 382 1.32 -14.43 4.95
CA GLU A 382 2.50 -13.58 4.78
C GLU A 382 2.67 -13.09 3.33
N THR A 383 2.48 -13.98 2.35
CA THR A 383 2.61 -13.59 0.94
C THR A 383 1.47 -12.69 0.47
N ALA A 384 0.25 -12.88 0.98
CA ALA A 384 -0.85 -11.94 0.76
C ALA A 384 -0.53 -10.57 1.36
N SER A 385 0.01 -10.56 2.58
CA SER A 385 0.46 -9.33 3.25
C SER A 385 1.58 -8.64 2.46
N ALA A 386 2.56 -9.38 1.95
CA ALA A 386 3.67 -8.83 1.19
C ALA A 386 3.23 -8.27 -0.17
N VAL A 387 2.53 -9.08 -1.01
CA VAL A 387 2.10 -8.63 -2.34
C VAL A 387 0.98 -7.59 -2.27
N GLY A 388 0.11 -7.69 -1.25
CA GLY A 388 -0.90 -6.68 -0.94
C GLY A 388 -0.31 -5.42 -0.31
N THR A 389 0.94 -5.46 0.14
CA THR A 389 1.60 -4.41 0.96
C THR A 389 0.78 -4.07 2.20
N ALA A 390 0.25 -5.09 2.89
CA ALA A 390 -0.66 -4.92 4.02
C ALA A 390 0.04 -4.82 5.37
N GLY A 391 1.17 -5.52 5.56
CA GLY A 391 2.02 -5.43 6.74
C GLY A 391 1.59 -6.24 7.95
N LEU A 392 0.48 -6.94 7.86
CA LEU A 392 0.05 -7.84 8.93
C LEU A 392 0.80 -9.18 8.85
N THR A 393 1.14 -9.74 9.99
CA THR A 393 1.82 -11.03 10.12
C THR A 393 1.18 -11.87 11.20
N LEU A 394 1.25 -13.18 11.05
CA LEU A 394 0.93 -14.13 12.11
C LEU A 394 2.12 -14.39 13.04
N GLY A 395 3.23 -13.65 12.88
CA GLY A 395 4.44 -13.72 13.69
C GLY A 395 5.58 -14.50 13.03
N ILE A 396 5.32 -15.23 11.94
CA ILE A 396 6.35 -16.07 11.30
C ILE A 396 7.42 -15.27 10.55
N THR A 397 7.15 -14.03 10.13
CA THR A 397 8.11 -13.22 9.34
C THR A 397 9.50 -13.15 9.96
N THR A 398 9.60 -13.04 11.27
CA THR A 398 10.90 -12.92 12.00
C THR A 398 11.66 -14.24 12.08
N GLU A 399 10.99 -15.36 11.88
CA GLU A 399 11.54 -16.73 11.98
C GLU A 399 11.97 -17.29 10.62
N LEU A 400 11.53 -16.66 9.52
CA LEU A 400 11.83 -17.09 8.16
C LEU A 400 13.32 -16.94 7.82
N GLY A 401 13.82 -17.84 6.96
CA GLY A 401 15.19 -17.79 6.44
C GLY A 401 15.41 -16.71 5.37
N LEU A 402 16.67 -16.51 5.02
CA LEU A 402 17.09 -15.48 4.04
C LEU A 402 16.37 -15.59 2.69
N VAL A 403 16.18 -16.81 2.17
CA VAL A 403 15.54 -17.01 0.86
C VAL A 403 14.09 -16.58 0.91
N SER A 404 13.37 -16.92 1.96
CA SER A 404 11.99 -16.54 2.18
C SER A 404 11.83 -15.02 2.37
N HIS A 405 12.76 -14.37 3.09
CA HIS A 405 12.82 -12.91 3.17
C HIS A 405 13.02 -12.26 1.79
N LEU A 406 13.89 -12.81 0.94
CA LEU A 406 14.07 -12.28 -0.42
C LEU A 406 12.82 -12.46 -1.29
N ILE A 407 12.09 -13.57 -1.15
CA ILE A 407 10.80 -13.76 -1.81
C ILE A 407 9.81 -12.66 -1.37
N LEU A 408 9.69 -12.42 -0.05
CA LEU A 408 8.83 -11.36 0.47
C LEU A 408 9.26 -9.97 -0.01
N VAL A 409 10.57 -9.65 -0.07
CA VAL A 409 11.12 -8.41 -0.62
C VAL A 409 10.66 -8.20 -2.07
N VAL A 410 10.77 -9.23 -2.90
CA VAL A 410 10.30 -9.17 -4.29
C VAL A 410 8.79 -8.96 -4.36
N LEU A 411 8.00 -9.68 -3.55
CA LEU A 411 6.54 -9.54 -3.52
C LEU A 411 6.11 -8.13 -3.07
N MET A 412 6.73 -7.56 -2.02
CA MET A 412 6.49 -6.18 -1.57
C MET A 412 6.78 -5.17 -2.68
N TYR A 413 7.91 -5.32 -3.36
CA TYR A 413 8.29 -4.45 -4.46
C TYR A 413 7.29 -4.52 -5.63
N LEU A 414 6.89 -5.75 -6.05
CA LEU A 414 5.92 -5.96 -7.11
C LEU A 414 4.54 -5.39 -6.73
N GLY A 415 4.12 -5.56 -5.48
CA GLY A 415 2.89 -5.02 -4.92
C GLY A 415 2.85 -3.49 -4.92
N ARG A 416 3.99 -2.85 -4.65
CA ARG A 416 4.09 -1.37 -4.59
C ARG A 416 4.18 -0.71 -5.96
N VAL A 417 5.07 -1.20 -6.82
CA VAL A 417 5.26 -0.63 -8.17
C VAL A 417 4.00 -0.77 -9.02
N GLY A 418 3.22 -1.82 -8.77
CA GLY A 418 1.94 -2.10 -9.43
C GLY A 418 2.09 -2.98 -10.66
N GLY A 419 1.18 -3.95 -10.81
CA GLY A 419 1.26 -4.98 -11.83
C GLY A 419 1.34 -4.46 -13.28
N LEU A 420 0.53 -3.45 -13.64
CA LEU A 420 0.58 -2.88 -15.00
C LEU A 420 1.88 -2.15 -15.28
N THR A 421 2.42 -1.42 -14.29
CA THR A 421 3.69 -0.70 -14.43
C THR A 421 4.82 -1.66 -14.76
N LEU A 422 4.87 -2.80 -14.06
CA LEU A 422 5.87 -3.84 -14.27
C LEU A 422 5.71 -4.53 -15.63
N ILE A 423 4.48 -4.86 -16.01
CA ILE A 423 4.20 -5.47 -17.33
C ILE A 423 4.65 -4.53 -18.44
N TYR A 424 4.31 -3.23 -18.37
CA TYR A 424 4.69 -2.24 -19.38
C TYR A 424 6.19 -1.89 -19.36
N ALA A 425 6.86 -2.01 -18.20
CA ALA A 425 8.31 -1.86 -18.12
C ALA A 425 9.04 -3.07 -18.75
N ALA A 426 8.53 -4.29 -18.54
CA ALA A 426 9.16 -5.53 -19.02
C ALA A 426 8.88 -5.82 -20.50
N ILE A 427 7.69 -5.48 -20.99
CA ILE A 427 7.26 -5.79 -22.36
C ILE A 427 7.52 -4.58 -23.27
N SER A 428 8.48 -4.72 -24.19
CA SER A 428 8.65 -3.75 -25.27
C SER A 428 7.39 -3.71 -26.14
N VAL A 429 6.87 -2.51 -26.40
CA VAL A 429 5.71 -2.33 -27.30
C VAL A 429 6.03 -2.96 -28.66
N LYS A 430 5.42 -4.12 -28.95
CA LYS A 430 5.40 -4.64 -30.31
C LYS A 430 4.53 -3.71 -31.15
N ILE A 431 5.10 -3.17 -32.22
CA ILE A 431 4.33 -2.43 -33.25
C ILE A 431 3.22 -3.37 -33.69
N GLN A 432 1.96 -2.99 -33.45
CA GLN A 432 0.83 -3.78 -33.91
C GLN A 432 0.90 -3.83 -35.42
N SER A 433 1.02 -5.03 -35.99
CA SER A 433 0.81 -5.22 -37.44
C SER A 433 -0.63 -4.81 -37.74
N GLY A 434 -0.84 -4.01 -38.73
CA GLY A 434 -2.19 -3.52 -39.14
C GLY A 434 -3.15 -4.65 -39.56
N ALA A 435 -2.66 -5.88 -39.74
CA ALA A 435 -3.45 -7.04 -40.10
C ALA A 435 -3.96 -7.78 -38.84
N LYS A 436 -5.27 -7.90 -38.69
CA LYS A 436 -5.91 -8.75 -37.69
C LYS A 436 -5.92 -10.20 -38.17
N ARG A 437 -5.60 -11.15 -37.25
CA ARG A 437 -5.76 -12.58 -37.53
C ARG A 437 -7.25 -12.93 -37.62
N PRO A 438 -7.63 -14.02 -38.38
CA PRO A 438 -9.00 -14.51 -38.42
C PRO A 438 -9.55 -14.76 -37.01
N LEU A 439 -10.84 -14.50 -36.82
CA LEU A 439 -11.55 -14.80 -35.56
C LEU A 439 -11.92 -16.31 -35.56
N ASP A 440 -11.62 -16.96 -34.49
CA ASP A 440 -12.10 -18.31 -34.17
C ASP A 440 -12.87 -18.29 -32.85
N LYS A 441 -13.78 -19.27 -32.67
CA LYS A 441 -14.66 -19.34 -31.49
C LYS A 441 -14.06 -20.29 -30.48
N ILE A 442 -13.90 -19.82 -29.24
CA ILE A 442 -13.54 -20.65 -28.09
C ILE A 442 -14.71 -20.61 -27.11
N THR A 443 -15.16 -21.79 -26.68
CA THR A 443 -16.21 -21.94 -25.68
C THR A 443 -15.61 -21.73 -24.31
N VAL A 444 -16.20 -20.87 -23.52
CA VAL A 444 -15.82 -20.61 -22.13
C VAL A 444 -17.02 -20.98 -21.27
N GLY A 445 -16.90 -22.07 -20.49
CA GLY A 445 -17.76 -22.58 -19.40
C GLY A 445 -19.24 -22.67 -19.65
#